data_d2aaac3e9d4012f32e0c48621a3440a3
#
_entry.id   d2aaac3e9d4012f32e0c48621a3440a3
#
_cell.length_a   1.000
_cell.length_b   1.000
_cell.length_c   1.000
_cell.angle_alpha   90.00
_cell.angle_beta   90.00
_cell.angle_gamma   90.00
#
_symmetry.space_group_name_H-M   'P 1'
#
loop_
_entity.id
_entity.type
_entity.pdbx_description
1 polymer ?
#
loop_
_entity_poly.entity_id
_entity_poly.type
_entity_poly.pdbx_seq_one_letter_code
_entity_poly.pdbx_strand_id
1 'polypeptide(L)'
;YLPFGIEEKNIELLKGTFDQNSCYHIGSMDWAPNIEGVQWFLDEVWSKAFHELPGITLYLAGKNMPPSLLSKENKQTDVVGEVDDFVQFSLEKNIMIVPLLAGAGIRVKILEAMSLGKTIITTSIGVEGIGATDGIHILISDTVDSFIQNLKLCFSNPEKARQIGLEAKTFVESNFQKKKIYAEMVTQLKQIASKGPIE
;
A
#
# COMPACT_ATOMS: atom_id res chain seq x y z
N TYR A 1 -20.91 -6.86 -10.92
CA TYR A 1 -19.62 -6.41 -10.36
C TYR A 1 -18.83 -7.62 -9.87
N LEU A 2 -17.62 -7.81 -10.36
CA LEU A 2 -16.70 -8.85 -9.90
C LEU A 2 -15.63 -8.17 -9.05
N PRO A 3 -15.55 -8.45 -7.75
CA PRO A 3 -14.49 -7.91 -6.92
C PRO A 3 -13.15 -8.52 -7.31
N PHE A 4 -12.08 -7.75 -7.18
CA PHE A 4 -10.71 -8.23 -7.36
C PHE A 4 -10.33 -9.18 -6.22
N GLY A 5 -9.76 -10.34 -6.55
CA GLY A 5 -9.36 -11.33 -5.55
C GLY A 5 -7.84 -11.46 -5.43
N ILE A 6 -7.35 -11.53 -4.20
CA ILE A 6 -5.93 -11.79 -3.89
C ILE A 6 -5.72 -13.27 -3.58
N GLU A 7 -4.61 -13.82 -4.07
CA GLU A 7 -4.18 -15.17 -3.69
C GLU A 7 -3.66 -15.17 -2.26
N GLU A 8 -4.07 -16.16 -1.47
CA GLU A 8 -3.43 -16.44 -0.19
C GLU A 8 -1.96 -16.78 -0.45
N LYS A 9 -1.09 -15.87 -0.06
CA LYS A 9 0.34 -16.18 0.02
C LYS A 9 0.57 -16.78 1.40
N ASN A 10 0.92 -18.08 1.49
CA ASN A 10 1.48 -18.65 2.70
C ASN A 10 2.83 -17.97 2.96
N ILE A 11 2.75 -16.85 3.63
CA ILE A 11 3.91 -16.16 4.13
C ILE A 11 4.25 -16.87 5.44
N GLU A 12 5.10 -17.89 5.38
CA GLU A 12 5.93 -18.18 6.53
C GLU A 12 6.64 -16.87 6.82
N LEU A 13 6.33 -16.26 7.96
CA LEU A 13 6.96 -15.04 8.43
C LEU A 13 8.46 -15.26 8.29
N LEU A 14 9.03 -14.68 7.23
CA LEU A 14 10.46 -14.74 7.01
C LEU A 14 11.07 -14.16 8.28
N LYS A 15 11.83 -15.00 9.01
CA LYS A 15 12.59 -14.63 10.20
C LYS A 15 13.78 -13.77 9.74
N GLY A 16 13.51 -12.67 9.05
CA GLY A 16 14.47 -11.68 8.61
C GLY A 16 14.47 -10.47 9.54
N THR A 17 15.55 -9.76 9.56
CA THR A 17 15.65 -8.46 10.21
C THR A 17 14.80 -7.46 9.43
N PHE A 18 13.68 -7.12 10.00
CA PHE A 18 12.75 -6.11 9.53
C PHE A 18 13.26 -4.72 9.96
N ASP A 19 13.40 -3.81 9.00
CA ASP A 19 13.80 -2.43 9.28
C ASP A 19 12.62 -1.64 9.84
N GLN A 20 12.55 -1.52 11.17
CA GLN A 20 11.50 -0.78 11.86
C GLN A 20 11.54 0.73 11.56
N ASN A 21 12.69 1.25 11.16
CA ASN A 21 12.91 2.67 10.89
C ASN A 21 12.79 3.00 9.40
N SER A 22 11.89 2.33 8.70
CA SER A 22 11.71 2.50 7.26
C SER A 22 10.28 2.83 6.88
N CYS A 23 10.12 3.70 5.90
CA CYS A 23 8.92 3.78 5.08
C CYS A 23 9.30 3.56 3.61
N TYR A 24 8.34 3.12 2.80
CA TYR A 24 8.62 2.82 1.40
C TYR A 24 7.46 3.11 0.49
N HIS A 25 7.78 3.48 -0.74
CA HIS A 25 6.86 3.46 -1.87
C HIS A 25 7.32 2.43 -2.88
N ILE A 26 6.37 1.72 -3.50
CA ILE A 26 6.65 0.83 -4.62
C ILE A 26 5.57 0.98 -5.69
N GLY A 27 6.00 1.10 -6.97
CA GLY A 27 5.09 1.20 -8.10
C GLY A 27 5.81 1.50 -9.40
N SER A 28 5.20 1.13 -10.54
CA SER A 28 5.76 1.48 -11.85
C SER A 28 5.68 2.98 -12.09
N MET A 29 6.78 3.57 -12.52
CA MET A 29 6.87 4.99 -12.89
C MET A 29 6.49 5.23 -14.37
N ASP A 30 5.99 4.21 -15.07
CA ASP A 30 5.29 4.41 -16.36
C ASP A 30 3.89 5.03 -16.17
N TRP A 31 3.38 5.00 -14.95
CA TRP A 31 2.08 5.55 -14.61
C TRP A 31 2.23 6.92 -13.96
N ALA A 32 1.82 7.98 -14.68
CA ALA A 32 1.98 9.37 -14.26
C ALA A 32 1.49 9.65 -12.81
N PRO A 33 0.33 9.14 -12.35
CA PRO A 33 -0.09 9.36 -10.97
C PRO A 33 0.87 8.84 -9.90
N ASN A 34 1.67 7.79 -10.17
CA ASN A 34 2.71 7.37 -9.25
C ASN A 34 3.83 8.42 -9.17
N ILE A 35 4.29 8.92 -10.34
CA ILE A 35 5.34 9.93 -10.40
C ILE A 35 4.89 11.21 -9.68
N GLU A 36 3.71 11.71 -10.03
CA GLU A 36 3.15 12.95 -9.47
C GLU A 36 2.97 12.84 -7.95
N GLY A 37 2.39 11.72 -7.49
CA GLY A 37 2.18 11.47 -6.07
C GLY A 37 3.48 11.36 -5.28
N VAL A 38 4.46 10.60 -5.80
CA VAL A 38 5.78 10.46 -5.17
C VAL A 38 6.53 11.79 -5.16
N GLN A 39 6.50 12.55 -6.26
CA GLN A 39 7.15 13.85 -6.33
C GLN A 39 6.55 14.83 -5.32
N TRP A 40 5.21 14.92 -5.27
CA TRP A 40 4.50 15.72 -4.28
C TRP A 40 4.87 15.30 -2.85
N PHE A 41 4.88 14.00 -2.57
CA PHE A 41 5.24 13.48 -1.25
C PHE A 41 6.66 13.87 -0.85
N LEU A 42 7.62 13.76 -1.75
CA LEU A 42 9.00 14.14 -1.51
C LEU A 42 9.15 15.64 -1.24
N ASP A 43 8.54 16.46 -2.09
CA ASP A 43 8.72 17.92 -2.05
C ASP A 43 7.94 18.58 -0.91
N GLU A 44 6.72 18.13 -0.63
CA GLU A 44 5.84 18.78 0.33
C GLU A 44 5.78 18.09 1.69
N VAL A 45 5.81 16.77 1.74
CA VAL A 45 5.66 15.99 2.98
C VAL A 45 7.03 15.61 3.55
N TRP A 46 7.80 14.84 2.76
CA TRP A 46 9.06 14.27 3.24
C TRP A 46 10.11 15.34 3.56
N SER A 47 10.20 16.39 2.75
CA SER A 47 11.07 17.55 2.99
C SER A 47 10.88 18.21 4.36
N LYS A 48 9.69 18.07 4.96
CA LYS A 48 9.37 18.58 6.29
C LYS A 48 9.49 17.48 7.34
N ALA A 49 8.94 16.30 7.05
CA ALA A 49 8.86 15.18 7.98
C ALA A 49 10.25 14.64 8.40
N PHE A 50 11.21 14.59 7.47
CA PHE A 50 12.51 13.97 7.77
C PHE A 50 13.31 14.68 8.87
N HIS A 51 13.10 15.97 9.07
CA HIS A 51 13.70 16.72 10.18
C HIS A 51 13.12 16.31 11.54
N GLU A 52 11.87 15.87 11.56
CA GLU A 52 11.14 15.48 12.75
C GLU A 52 11.19 13.96 13.00
N LEU A 53 11.72 13.21 12.04
CA LEU A 53 11.85 11.75 12.06
C LEU A 53 13.32 11.33 11.84
N PRO A 54 14.25 11.73 12.72
CA PRO A 54 15.66 11.40 12.54
C PRO A 54 15.87 9.88 12.60
N GLY A 55 16.66 9.36 11.66
CA GLY A 55 16.97 7.93 11.57
C GLY A 55 15.95 7.10 10.81
N ILE A 56 14.88 7.70 10.29
CA ILE A 56 13.95 7.02 9.39
C ILE A 56 14.45 7.13 7.95
N THR A 57 14.39 6.03 7.21
CA THR A 57 14.75 5.99 5.79
C THR A 57 13.51 5.77 4.93
N LEU A 58 13.34 6.58 3.89
CA LEU A 58 12.36 6.41 2.83
C LEU A 58 12.99 5.62 1.68
N TYR A 59 12.39 4.49 1.31
CA TYR A 59 12.78 3.69 0.17
C TYR A 59 11.82 3.92 -1.00
N LEU A 60 12.37 4.24 -2.17
CA LEU A 60 11.61 4.40 -3.40
C LEU A 60 11.94 3.27 -4.37
N ALA A 61 10.96 2.41 -4.62
CA ALA A 61 11.12 1.27 -5.53
C ALA A 61 10.13 1.33 -6.70
N GLY A 62 10.53 0.78 -7.83
CA GLY A 62 9.66 0.64 -9.00
C GLY A 62 10.40 0.66 -10.31
N LYS A 63 9.69 0.20 -11.35
CA LYS A 63 10.19 0.17 -12.73
C LYS A 63 10.27 1.59 -13.29
N ASN A 64 11.21 1.79 -14.20
CA ASN A 64 11.35 3.01 -15.03
C ASN A 64 11.41 4.30 -14.19
N MET A 65 12.23 4.26 -13.13
CA MET A 65 12.45 5.42 -12.26
C MET A 65 13.03 6.59 -13.07
N PRO A 66 12.33 7.75 -13.11
CA PRO A 66 12.80 8.88 -13.90
C PRO A 66 14.00 9.58 -13.24
N PRO A 67 14.85 10.28 -14.03
CA PRO A 67 16.00 11.02 -13.49
C PRO A 67 15.63 12.01 -12.38
N SER A 68 14.44 12.59 -12.43
CA SER A 68 13.93 13.52 -11.40
C SER A 68 13.77 12.86 -10.03
N LEU A 69 13.42 11.57 -9.98
CA LEU A 69 13.34 10.80 -8.74
C LEU A 69 14.69 10.20 -8.36
N LEU A 70 15.48 9.73 -9.32
CA LEU A 70 16.86 9.24 -9.07
C LEU A 70 17.73 10.31 -8.39
N SER A 71 17.58 11.59 -8.79
CA SER A 71 18.33 12.70 -8.16
C SER A 71 17.91 13.03 -6.73
N LYS A 72 16.86 12.43 -6.19
CA LYS A 72 16.38 12.63 -4.82
C LYS A 72 17.10 11.75 -3.79
N GLU A 73 17.96 10.86 -4.22
CA GLU A 73 18.77 10.03 -3.31
C GLU A 73 19.60 10.89 -2.37
N ASN A 74 19.53 10.56 -1.09
CA ASN A 74 20.29 11.22 -0.02
C ASN A 74 20.37 10.30 1.20
N LYS A 75 20.89 10.80 2.33
CA LYS A 75 21.08 9.99 3.57
C LYS A 75 19.80 9.40 4.17
N GLN A 76 18.63 9.93 3.85
CA GLN A 76 17.33 9.49 4.37
C GLN A 76 16.36 9.09 3.26
N THR A 77 16.80 9.11 2.01
CA THR A 77 16.01 8.68 0.84
C THR A 77 16.87 7.78 -0.02
N ASP A 78 16.51 6.51 -0.09
CA ASP A 78 17.17 5.48 -0.88
C ASP A 78 16.31 5.18 -2.12
N VAL A 79 16.87 5.42 -3.30
CA VAL A 79 16.18 5.18 -4.58
C VAL A 79 16.61 3.81 -5.14
N VAL A 80 15.94 2.77 -4.69
CA VAL A 80 16.24 1.37 -4.98
C VAL A 80 16.06 1.02 -6.47
N GLY A 81 15.12 1.69 -7.15
CA GLY A 81 14.76 1.33 -8.52
C GLY A 81 13.88 0.08 -8.61
N GLU A 82 14.05 -0.70 -9.69
CA GLU A 82 13.26 -1.92 -9.91
C GLU A 82 13.62 -3.01 -8.90
N VAL A 83 12.61 -3.67 -8.35
CA VAL A 83 12.75 -4.82 -7.45
C VAL A 83 12.06 -6.03 -8.06
N ASP A 84 12.68 -7.21 -7.94
CA ASP A 84 12.20 -8.46 -8.53
C ASP A 84 10.99 -9.02 -7.78
N ASP A 85 10.95 -8.86 -6.46
CA ASP A 85 9.92 -9.42 -5.60
C ASP A 85 9.32 -8.34 -4.67
N PHE A 86 8.07 -7.96 -4.97
CA PHE A 86 7.28 -7.03 -4.15
C PHE A 86 7.12 -7.53 -2.71
N VAL A 87 6.89 -8.84 -2.54
CA VAL A 87 6.60 -9.43 -1.21
C VAL A 87 7.85 -9.36 -0.34
N GLN A 88 8.97 -9.85 -0.88
CA GLN A 88 10.25 -9.83 -0.18
C GLN A 88 10.63 -8.40 0.20
N PHE A 89 10.60 -7.48 -0.75
CA PHE A 89 10.90 -6.07 -0.51
C PHE A 89 10.00 -5.46 0.57
N SER A 90 8.68 -5.72 0.50
CA SER A 90 7.73 -5.18 1.46
C SER A 90 7.92 -5.79 2.86
N LEU A 91 8.25 -7.08 2.97
CA LEU A 91 8.45 -7.74 4.27
C LEU A 91 9.64 -7.17 5.03
N GLU A 92 10.67 -6.69 4.35
CA GLU A 92 11.86 -6.08 4.95
C GLU A 92 11.64 -4.65 5.44
N LYS A 93 10.55 -4.01 5.06
CA LYS A 93 10.25 -2.60 5.37
C LYS A 93 9.06 -2.48 6.32
N ASN A 94 8.90 -1.29 6.90
CA ASN A 94 7.84 -1.04 7.89
C ASN A 94 6.55 -0.47 7.27
N ILE A 95 6.54 0.81 6.94
CA ILE A 95 5.34 1.55 6.56
C ILE A 95 5.29 1.76 5.05
N MET A 96 4.20 1.34 4.40
CA MET A 96 3.99 1.64 2.98
C MET A 96 3.35 3.01 2.78
N ILE A 97 3.89 3.78 1.85
CA ILE A 97 3.38 5.10 1.46
C ILE A 97 2.81 5.03 0.05
N VAL A 98 1.55 5.44 -0.11
CA VAL A 98 0.87 5.46 -1.42
C VAL A 98 0.19 6.82 -1.63
N PRO A 99 0.93 7.87 -2.00
CA PRO A 99 0.47 9.26 -2.00
C PRO A 99 -0.18 9.64 -3.34
N LEU A 100 -1.20 8.92 -3.79
CA LEU A 100 -1.85 9.17 -5.08
C LEU A 100 -2.73 10.40 -5.03
N LEU A 101 -2.51 11.32 -5.97
CA LEU A 101 -3.30 12.55 -6.13
C LEU A 101 -4.39 12.43 -7.20
N ALA A 102 -4.28 11.43 -8.07
CA ALA A 102 -5.22 11.15 -9.15
C ALA A 102 -5.26 9.66 -9.47
N GLY A 103 -6.28 9.26 -10.22
CA GLY A 103 -6.43 7.89 -10.74
C GLY A 103 -7.79 7.29 -10.35
N ALA A 104 -8.17 6.18 -11.00
CA ALA A 104 -9.41 5.45 -10.74
C ALA A 104 -9.15 3.94 -10.61
N GLY A 105 -10.06 3.22 -9.94
CA GLY A 105 -10.02 1.77 -9.77
C GLY A 105 -9.21 1.29 -8.55
N ILE A 106 -9.32 0.01 -8.24
CA ILE A 106 -8.69 -0.62 -7.07
C ILE A 106 -7.16 -0.64 -7.22
N ARG A 107 -6.47 -0.21 -6.20
CA ARG A 107 -5.00 -0.23 -6.11
C ARG A 107 -4.52 -1.59 -5.59
N VAL A 108 -4.26 -2.51 -6.51
CA VAL A 108 -3.84 -3.89 -6.17
C VAL A 108 -2.68 -3.91 -5.20
N LYS A 109 -1.68 -3.04 -5.37
CA LYS A 109 -0.52 -2.94 -4.47
C LYS A 109 -0.89 -2.64 -3.02
N ILE A 110 -1.99 -1.89 -2.77
CA ILE A 110 -2.50 -1.63 -1.43
C ILE A 110 -3.07 -2.92 -0.83
N LEU A 111 -3.93 -3.62 -1.57
CA LEU A 111 -4.49 -4.90 -1.12
C LEU A 111 -3.40 -5.94 -0.87
N GLU A 112 -2.38 -6.02 -1.73
CA GLU A 112 -1.23 -6.91 -1.54
C GLU A 112 -0.47 -6.55 -0.25
N ALA A 113 -0.17 -5.28 -0.01
CA ALA A 113 0.51 -4.85 1.22
C ALA A 113 -0.35 -5.09 2.47
N MET A 114 -1.67 -4.84 2.40
CA MET A 114 -2.60 -5.19 3.48
C MET A 114 -2.57 -6.69 3.78
N SER A 115 -2.55 -7.56 2.76
CA SER A 115 -2.47 -9.01 2.94
C SER A 115 -1.18 -9.46 3.63
N LEU A 116 -0.11 -8.67 3.53
CA LEU A 116 1.16 -8.86 4.23
C LEU A 116 1.13 -8.31 5.67
N GLY A 117 0.04 -7.70 6.11
CA GLY A 117 -0.07 -7.06 7.42
C GLY A 117 0.71 -5.76 7.53
N LYS A 118 0.96 -5.07 6.40
CA LYS A 118 1.65 -3.78 6.39
C LYS A 118 0.74 -2.65 6.79
N THR A 119 1.26 -1.73 7.57
CA THR A 119 0.62 -0.44 7.81
C THR A 119 0.81 0.44 6.58
N ILE A 120 -0.27 1.03 6.12
CA ILE A 120 -0.27 1.83 4.89
C ILE A 120 -0.77 3.23 5.20
N ILE A 121 -0.05 4.25 4.74
CA ILE A 121 -0.50 5.63 4.71
C ILE A 121 -0.76 5.99 3.25
N THR A 122 -1.99 6.41 2.95
CA THR A 122 -2.43 6.71 1.58
C THR A 122 -3.42 7.86 1.56
N THR A 123 -3.75 8.35 0.38
CA THR A 123 -4.84 9.32 0.18
C THR A 123 -6.20 8.64 0.07
N SER A 124 -7.29 9.41 0.16
CA SER A 124 -8.65 8.94 -0.14
C SER A 124 -8.76 8.38 -1.57
N ILE A 125 -8.02 8.96 -2.53
CA ILE A 125 -7.91 8.45 -3.90
C ILE A 125 -7.20 7.08 -3.92
N GLY A 126 -6.17 6.91 -3.11
CA GLY A 126 -5.44 5.63 -3.04
C GLY A 126 -6.28 4.47 -2.53
N VAL A 127 -7.19 4.71 -1.58
CA VAL A 127 -8.05 3.68 -0.97
C VAL A 127 -9.38 3.47 -1.70
N GLU A 128 -9.65 4.25 -2.75
CA GLU A 128 -10.90 4.19 -3.50
C GLU A 128 -11.25 2.76 -3.95
N GLY A 129 -12.49 2.33 -3.70
CA GLY A 129 -13.01 1.02 -4.07
C GLY A 129 -12.54 -0.16 -3.20
N ILE A 130 -11.68 0.08 -2.20
CA ILE A 130 -11.22 -0.96 -1.27
C ILE A 130 -12.21 -1.17 -0.12
N GLY A 131 -12.82 -0.07 0.38
CA GLY A 131 -13.76 -0.15 1.52
C GLY A 131 -13.06 -0.28 2.88
N ALA A 132 -11.76 0.00 2.94
CA ALA A 132 -11.00 0.01 4.19
C ALA A 132 -11.37 1.24 5.03
N THR A 133 -11.40 1.06 6.36
CA THR A 133 -11.74 2.13 7.32
C THR A 133 -10.47 2.81 7.82
N ASP A 134 -10.48 4.15 7.79
CA ASP A 134 -9.40 4.99 8.32
C ASP A 134 -9.16 4.73 9.82
N GLY A 135 -7.89 4.73 10.22
CA GLY A 135 -7.46 4.49 11.60
C GLY A 135 -7.62 3.06 12.11
N ILE A 136 -8.28 2.17 11.33
CA ILE A 136 -8.50 0.76 11.65
C ILE A 136 -7.70 -0.14 10.71
N HIS A 137 -7.97 -0.07 9.41
CA HIS A 137 -7.34 -0.92 8.40
C HIS A 137 -6.23 -0.21 7.63
N ILE A 138 -6.26 1.12 7.60
CA ILE A 138 -5.37 1.98 6.81
C ILE A 138 -5.34 3.37 7.44
N LEU A 139 -4.35 4.18 7.10
CA LEU A 139 -4.29 5.58 7.51
C LEU A 139 -4.50 6.47 6.28
N ILE A 140 -5.59 7.26 6.28
CA ILE A 140 -5.92 8.15 5.17
C ILE A 140 -5.35 9.55 5.43
N SER A 141 -4.65 10.09 4.44
CA SER A 141 -3.95 11.37 4.52
C SER A 141 -4.12 12.12 3.20
N ASP A 142 -4.95 13.15 3.19
CA ASP A 142 -5.21 13.97 2.00
C ASP A 142 -4.46 15.32 2.03
N THR A 143 -3.75 15.60 3.13
CA THR A 143 -2.98 16.83 3.32
C THR A 143 -1.56 16.53 3.78
N VAL A 144 -0.67 17.49 3.58
CA VAL A 144 0.72 17.43 4.08
C VAL A 144 0.76 17.15 5.57
N ASP A 145 -0.03 17.91 6.36
CA ASP A 145 -0.05 17.79 7.81
C ASP A 145 -0.56 16.43 8.27
N SER A 146 -1.60 15.87 7.64
CA SER A 146 -2.12 14.54 7.99
C SER A 146 -1.11 13.44 7.67
N PHE A 147 -0.35 13.54 6.57
CA PHE A 147 0.73 12.61 6.27
C PHE A 147 1.83 12.66 7.34
N ILE A 148 2.28 13.86 7.71
CA ILE A 148 3.30 14.05 8.75
C ILE A 148 2.82 13.50 10.09
N GLN A 149 1.56 13.77 10.47
CA GLN A 149 0.96 13.26 11.71
C GLN A 149 0.91 11.75 11.73
N ASN A 150 0.47 11.11 10.63
CA ASN A 150 0.38 9.66 10.52
C ASN A 150 1.76 8.99 10.47
N LEU A 151 2.76 9.59 9.82
CA LEU A 151 4.16 9.14 9.91
C LEU A 151 4.66 9.17 11.36
N LYS A 152 4.47 10.30 12.05
CA LYS A 152 4.84 10.43 13.46
C LYS A 152 4.14 9.41 14.35
N LEU A 153 2.82 9.23 14.16
CA LEU A 153 2.04 8.20 14.87
C LEU A 153 2.68 6.82 14.72
N CYS A 154 2.97 6.41 13.48
CA CYS A 154 3.51 5.09 13.20
C CYS A 154 4.89 4.85 13.83
N PHE A 155 5.78 5.85 13.77
CA PHE A 155 7.14 5.71 14.31
C PHE A 155 7.23 5.96 15.82
N SER A 156 6.35 6.79 16.39
CA SER A 156 6.29 7.00 17.85
C SER A 156 5.51 5.89 18.58
N ASN A 157 4.61 5.21 17.90
CA ASN A 157 3.82 4.11 18.45
C ASN A 157 3.79 2.89 17.50
N PRO A 158 4.91 2.14 17.41
CA PRO A 158 5.03 0.99 16.50
C PRO A 158 3.98 -0.09 16.75
N GLU A 159 3.54 -0.25 17.99
CA GLU A 159 2.50 -1.24 18.33
C GLU A 159 1.14 -0.87 17.73
N LYS A 160 0.78 0.43 17.77
CA LYS A 160 -0.44 0.91 17.12
C LYS A 160 -0.36 0.74 15.59
N ALA A 161 0.79 1.05 15.00
CA ALA A 161 1.02 0.82 13.58
C ALA A 161 0.86 -0.67 13.24
N ARG A 162 1.52 -1.56 13.99
CA ARG A 162 1.41 -3.01 13.81
C ARG A 162 -0.04 -3.51 13.92
N GLN A 163 -0.81 -2.99 14.88
CA GLN A 163 -2.22 -3.35 15.04
C GLN A 163 -3.03 -2.99 13.79
N ILE A 164 -2.84 -1.78 13.23
CA ILE A 164 -3.51 -1.36 11.98
C ILE A 164 -3.16 -2.32 10.84
N GLY A 165 -1.90 -2.72 10.70
CA GLY A 165 -1.47 -3.69 9.69
C GLY A 165 -2.13 -5.07 9.88
N LEU A 166 -2.29 -5.56 11.11
CA LEU A 166 -2.98 -6.82 11.39
C LEU A 166 -4.48 -6.75 11.06
N GLU A 167 -5.14 -5.66 11.41
CA GLU A 167 -6.54 -5.42 11.05
C GLU A 167 -6.71 -5.32 9.52
N ALA A 168 -5.76 -4.67 8.83
CA ALA A 168 -5.71 -4.62 7.37
C ALA A 168 -5.65 -6.01 6.75
N LYS A 169 -4.79 -6.89 7.29
CA LYS A 169 -4.67 -8.29 6.84
C LYS A 169 -5.98 -9.05 7.03
N THR A 170 -6.56 -8.98 8.22
CA THR A 170 -7.85 -9.64 8.53
C THR A 170 -8.97 -9.15 7.62
N PHE A 171 -8.99 -7.85 7.33
CA PHE A 171 -9.95 -7.24 6.40
C PHE A 171 -9.81 -7.81 4.98
N VAL A 172 -8.59 -7.92 4.45
CA VAL A 172 -8.34 -8.48 3.11
C VAL A 172 -8.67 -9.97 3.06
N GLU A 173 -8.29 -10.73 4.06
CA GLU A 173 -8.61 -12.16 4.19
C GLU A 173 -10.13 -12.40 4.21
N SER A 174 -10.90 -11.50 4.80
CA SER A 174 -12.36 -11.62 4.88
C SER A 174 -13.07 -11.22 3.59
N ASN A 175 -12.57 -10.22 2.86
CA ASN A 175 -13.30 -9.56 1.78
C ASN A 175 -12.72 -9.79 0.38
N PHE A 176 -11.44 -10.16 0.26
CA PHE A 176 -10.72 -10.21 -1.02
C PHE A 176 -10.07 -11.57 -1.32
N GLN A 177 -10.47 -12.66 -0.64
CA GLN A 177 -9.96 -13.99 -0.96
C GLN A 177 -10.45 -14.45 -2.34
N LYS A 178 -9.51 -14.71 -3.26
CA LYS A 178 -9.77 -15.13 -4.63
C LYS A 178 -10.65 -16.39 -4.70
N LYS A 179 -10.38 -17.39 -3.86
CA LYS A 179 -11.16 -18.64 -3.80
C LYS A 179 -12.61 -18.39 -3.42
N LYS A 180 -12.88 -17.53 -2.43
CA LYS A 180 -14.22 -17.18 -1.97
C LYS A 180 -14.98 -16.44 -3.05
N ILE A 181 -14.35 -15.42 -3.66
CA ILE A 181 -14.92 -14.62 -4.75
C ILE A 181 -15.29 -15.51 -5.94
N TYR A 182 -14.42 -16.43 -6.35
CA TYR A 182 -14.72 -17.35 -7.45
C TYR A 182 -15.83 -18.34 -7.12
N ALA A 183 -15.90 -18.85 -5.89
CA ALA A 183 -16.97 -19.74 -5.47
C ALA A 183 -18.35 -19.04 -5.50
N GLU A 184 -18.41 -17.81 -5.02
CA GLU A 184 -19.61 -16.96 -5.07
C GLU A 184 -20.01 -16.66 -6.51
N MET A 185 -19.04 -16.30 -7.38
CA MET A 185 -19.28 -16.06 -8.80
C MET A 185 -19.87 -17.31 -9.49
N VAL A 186 -19.26 -18.47 -9.30
CA VAL A 186 -19.75 -19.74 -9.88
C VAL A 186 -21.18 -20.03 -9.42
N THR A 187 -21.49 -19.76 -8.16
CA THR A 187 -22.84 -19.93 -7.61
C THR A 187 -23.84 -18.99 -8.28
N GLN A 188 -23.49 -17.72 -8.45
CA GLN A 188 -24.34 -16.74 -9.13
C GLN A 188 -24.57 -17.11 -10.61
N LEU A 189 -23.53 -17.52 -11.32
CA LEU A 189 -23.64 -17.96 -12.72
C LEU A 189 -24.55 -19.18 -12.87
N LYS A 190 -24.45 -20.16 -11.97
CA LYS A 190 -25.36 -21.33 -11.97
C LYS A 190 -26.81 -20.92 -11.71
N GLN A 191 -27.06 -19.96 -10.82
CA GLN A 191 -28.41 -19.44 -10.57
C GLN A 191 -28.99 -18.70 -11.78
N ILE A 192 -28.17 -17.92 -12.49
CA ILE A 192 -28.59 -17.23 -13.72
C ILE A 192 -28.91 -18.27 -14.81
N ALA A 193 -28.02 -19.24 -15.02
CA ALA A 193 -28.21 -20.29 -16.01
C ALA A 193 -29.48 -21.15 -15.76
N SER A 194 -29.86 -21.36 -14.49
CA SER A 194 -31.04 -22.11 -14.10
C SER A 194 -32.36 -21.36 -14.32
N LYS A 195 -32.33 -20.03 -14.47
CA LYS A 195 -33.52 -19.21 -14.71
C LYS A 195 -33.98 -19.13 -16.16
N GLY A 196 -33.25 -19.74 -17.10
CA GLY A 196 -33.58 -19.73 -18.53
C GLY A 196 -33.27 -18.37 -19.20
N PRO A 197 -33.41 -18.29 -20.53
CA PRO A 197 -33.27 -17.04 -21.25
C PRO A 197 -34.33 -16.02 -20.77
N ILE A 198 -33.93 -14.80 -20.62
CA ILE A 198 -34.83 -13.66 -20.36
C ILE A 198 -35.57 -13.43 -21.68
N GLU A 199 -36.91 -13.70 -21.71
CA GLU A 199 -37.76 -13.37 -22.85
C GLU A 199 -37.80 -11.86 -23.12
#